data_dd56a4953f9c4d7f700d0582f9bb1dc1
#
_entry.id   dd56a4953f9c4d7f700d0582f9bb1dc1
#
_cell.length_a   1.000
_cell.length_b   1.000
_cell.length_c   1.000
_cell.angle_alpha   90.00
_cell.angle_beta   90.00
_cell.angle_gamma   90.00
#
_symmetry.space_group_name_H-M   'P 1'
#
loop_
_entity.id
_entity.type
_entity.pdbx_description
1 polymer ?
#
loop_
_entity_poly.entity_id
_entity_poly.type
_entity_poly.pdbx_seq_one_letter_code
_entity_poly.pdbx_strand_id
1 'polypeptide(L)'
;DGELKKALYPSGFSVSSITGATALTTQPDATDEIVLSDAGTLKRLDITHIQNRPAFAATAHQSTGIGSGSYTKVQLQTEVTDADSTYDNSSNYRFTPGVAGKYFIYGMVSVGSGTGVNNAERLFVALYKNGSKYQQTAHDGRNNAYGDTFFGTCNAIIDLDDDDYVELYAKFHDGGSSGSNNYYTDSTTFGGFRITGL
;
A
#
# COMPACT_ATOMS: atom_id res chain seq x y z
N ASP A 1 0.89 46.16 -24.43
CA ASP A 1 1.34 44.97 -23.64
C ASP A 1 0.83 45.00 -22.21
N GLY A 2 0.71 46.17 -21.57
CA GLY A 2 0.16 46.30 -20.21
C GLY A 2 -1.35 46.18 -20.12
N GLU A 3 -2.08 46.60 -21.17
CA GLU A 3 -3.54 46.51 -21.17
C GLU A 3 -4.08 45.11 -21.40
N LEU A 4 -3.41 44.29 -22.19
CA LEU A 4 -3.78 42.88 -22.37
C LEU A 4 -3.60 42.09 -21.06
N LYS A 5 -2.53 42.36 -20.30
CA LYS A 5 -2.32 41.75 -18.98
C LYS A 5 -3.38 42.19 -17.98
N LYS A 6 -3.83 43.43 -18.05
CA LYS A 6 -4.86 43.97 -17.18
C LYS A 6 -6.26 43.45 -17.52
N ALA A 7 -6.51 43.14 -18.79
CA ALA A 7 -7.77 42.54 -19.24
C ALA A 7 -7.87 41.04 -18.88
N LEU A 8 -6.74 40.29 -18.90
CA LEU A 8 -6.71 38.91 -18.46
C LEU A 8 -6.76 38.75 -16.93
N TYR A 9 -6.25 39.74 -16.19
CA TYR A 9 -6.22 39.74 -14.73
C TYR A 9 -6.68 41.07 -14.18
N PRO A 10 -8.01 41.35 -14.20
CA PRO A 10 -8.56 42.67 -13.83
C PRO A 10 -8.22 43.14 -12.42
N SER A 11 -7.90 42.22 -11.53
CA SER A 11 -7.55 42.46 -10.13
C SER A 11 -6.04 42.39 -9.82
N GLY A 12 -5.20 42.33 -10.87
CA GLY A 12 -3.73 42.38 -10.69
C GLY A 12 -3.17 41.25 -9.82
N PHE A 13 -3.21 40.06 -10.32
CA PHE A 13 -2.51 38.94 -9.69
C PHE A 13 -0.99 39.23 -9.74
N SER A 14 -0.45 39.78 -8.66
CA SER A 14 0.96 40.12 -8.53
C SER A 14 1.70 39.11 -7.65
N VAL A 15 3.01 39.08 -7.73
CA VAL A 15 3.84 38.29 -6.82
C VAL A 15 3.55 38.67 -5.35
N SER A 16 3.27 39.92 -5.08
CA SER A 16 2.90 40.40 -3.74
C SER A 16 1.51 39.89 -3.28
N SER A 17 0.62 39.53 -4.19
CA SER A 17 -0.65 38.89 -3.83
C SER A 17 -0.44 37.47 -3.32
N ILE A 18 0.61 36.78 -3.79
CA ILE A 18 0.99 35.47 -3.32
C ILE A 18 1.78 35.59 -2.01
N THR A 19 2.84 36.42 -2.01
CA THR A 19 3.74 36.55 -0.84
C THR A 19 3.11 37.26 0.34
N GLY A 20 2.09 38.07 0.10
CA GLY A 20 1.29 38.76 1.14
C GLY A 20 0.11 37.93 1.66
N ALA A 21 -0.19 36.78 1.06
CA ALA A 21 -1.25 35.92 1.55
C ALA A 21 -0.79 35.19 2.83
N THR A 22 -1.74 34.88 3.70
CA THR A 22 -1.46 34.04 4.88
C THR A 22 -1.04 32.66 4.44
N ALA A 23 0.10 32.19 4.93
CA ALA A 23 0.59 30.85 4.63
C ALA A 23 -0.34 29.77 5.19
N LEU A 24 -0.66 28.77 4.40
CA LEU A 24 -1.28 27.54 4.92
C LEU A 24 -0.23 26.78 5.74
N THR A 25 -0.50 26.64 7.05
CA THR A 25 0.42 25.98 8.00
C THR A 25 -0.02 24.57 8.38
N THR A 26 -1.14 24.11 7.84
CA THR A 26 -1.67 22.76 8.00
C THR A 26 -1.54 21.98 6.71
N GLN A 27 -1.73 20.67 6.79
CA GLN A 27 -1.84 19.86 5.59
C GLN A 27 -3.03 20.35 4.74
N PRO A 28 -2.87 20.50 3.41
CA PRO A 28 -3.98 20.85 2.54
C PRO A 28 -5.16 19.89 2.67
N ASP A 29 -6.36 20.44 2.65
CA ASP A 29 -7.61 19.66 2.61
C ASP A 29 -7.87 19.11 1.19
N ALA A 30 -8.67 18.06 1.08
CA ALA A 30 -9.04 17.48 -0.20
C ALA A 30 -9.81 18.43 -1.13
N THR A 31 -10.37 19.52 -0.59
CA THR A 31 -11.06 20.57 -1.33
C THR A 31 -10.17 21.73 -1.74
N ASP A 32 -8.91 21.75 -1.29
CA ASP A 32 -7.96 22.79 -1.66
C ASP A 32 -7.49 22.61 -3.10
N GLU A 33 -7.29 23.75 -3.77
CA GLU A 33 -6.87 23.79 -5.17
C GLU A 33 -5.65 24.69 -5.33
N ILE A 34 -4.78 24.33 -6.26
CA ILE A 34 -3.68 25.19 -6.71
C ILE A 34 -3.94 25.72 -8.11
N VAL A 35 -3.48 26.92 -8.36
CA VAL A 35 -3.57 27.53 -9.68
C VAL A 35 -2.30 27.22 -10.46
N LEU A 36 -2.45 26.71 -11.67
CA LEU A 36 -1.34 26.40 -12.57
C LEU A 36 -1.61 26.89 -14.00
N SER A 37 -0.54 27.00 -14.79
CA SER A 37 -0.64 27.24 -16.23
C SER A 37 -0.48 25.92 -16.97
N ASP A 38 -1.52 25.49 -17.66
CA ASP A 38 -1.50 24.33 -18.54
C ASP A 38 -1.43 24.81 -20.01
N ALA A 39 -0.26 24.65 -20.63
CA ALA A 39 0.02 25.09 -21.99
C ALA A 39 -0.40 26.54 -22.28
N GLY A 40 -0.20 27.45 -21.29
CA GLY A 40 -0.58 28.85 -21.38
C GLY A 40 -2.01 29.18 -20.97
N THR A 41 -2.81 28.18 -20.60
CA THR A 41 -4.16 28.37 -20.07
C THR A 41 -4.15 28.26 -18.55
N LEU A 42 -4.74 29.22 -17.86
CA LEU A 42 -4.86 29.17 -16.40
C LEU A 42 -5.91 28.13 -16.00
N LYS A 43 -5.50 27.19 -15.15
CA LYS A 43 -6.36 26.13 -14.61
C LYS A 43 -6.21 26.01 -13.10
N ARG A 44 -7.22 25.43 -12.47
CA ARG A 44 -7.17 24.97 -11.08
C ARG A 44 -6.86 23.49 -11.08
N LEU A 45 -5.99 23.06 -10.19
CA LEU A 45 -5.66 21.66 -9.94
C LEU A 45 -6.06 21.33 -8.51
N ASP A 46 -6.90 20.35 -8.36
CA ASP A 46 -7.23 19.77 -7.07
C ASP A 46 -5.97 19.16 -6.43
N ILE A 47 -5.74 19.44 -5.16
CA ILE A 47 -4.57 18.98 -4.43
C ILE A 47 -4.47 17.45 -4.37
N THR A 48 -5.58 16.73 -4.48
CA THR A 48 -5.61 15.25 -4.47
C THR A 48 -4.85 14.65 -5.64
N HIS A 49 -4.69 15.38 -6.75
CA HIS A 49 -3.92 14.90 -7.91
C HIS A 49 -2.41 14.89 -7.70
N ILE A 50 -1.90 15.60 -6.69
CA ILE A 50 -0.46 15.67 -6.38
C ILE A 50 -0.13 15.00 -5.03
N GLN A 51 -1.10 14.44 -4.34
CA GLN A 51 -0.90 13.66 -3.13
C GLN A 51 -0.70 12.18 -3.47
N ASN A 52 0.10 11.47 -2.66
CA ASN A 52 0.28 10.03 -2.76
C ASN A 52 -0.92 9.27 -2.16
N ARG A 53 -2.12 9.61 -2.61
CA ARG A 53 -3.38 9.01 -2.16
C ARG A 53 -4.09 8.30 -3.32
N PRO A 54 -4.82 7.20 -3.04
CA PRO A 54 -5.01 6.59 -1.72
C PRO A 54 -3.74 5.92 -1.18
N ALA A 55 -3.69 5.75 0.15
CA ALA A 55 -2.64 5.07 0.86
C ALA A 55 -3.22 4.29 2.05
N PHE A 56 -2.71 3.09 2.30
CA PHE A 56 -3.14 2.26 3.41
C PHE A 56 -1.97 1.55 4.07
N ALA A 57 -2.14 1.18 5.33
CA ALA A 57 -1.31 0.24 6.05
C ALA A 57 -2.17 -0.54 7.04
N ALA A 58 -1.99 -1.85 7.06
CA ALA A 58 -2.68 -2.75 7.95
C ALA A 58 -1.72 -3.75 8.59
N THR A 59 -2.10 -4.25 9.77
CA THR A 59 -1.36 -5.29 10.50
C THR A 59 -2.31 -6.39 10.96
N ALA A 60 -1.77 -7.58 11.22
CA ALA A 60 -2.56 -8.67 11.76
C ALA A 60 -2.93 -8.38 13.22
N HIS A 61 -4.18 -8.68 13.60
CA HIS A 61 -4.64 -8.60 14.98
C HIS A 61 -4.59 -9.97 15.68
N GLN A 62 -4.74 -11.04 14.93
CA GLN A 62 -4.76 -12.41 15.45
C GLN A 62 -3.84 -13.29 14.62
N SER A 63 -3.19 -14.23 15.31
CA SER A 63 -2.45 -15.30 14.63
C SER A 63 -3.43 -16.18 13.84
N THR A 64 -3.25 -16.25 12.54
CA THR A 64 -4.02 -17.15 11.67
C THR A 64 -3.10 -18.21 11.10
N GLY A 65 -3.53 -19.45 11.11
CA GLY A 65 -2.72 -20.56 10.63
C GLY A 65 -2.49 -20.47 9.12
N ILE A 66 -1.24 -20.61 8.72
CA ILE A 66 -0.84 -20.80 7.33
C ILE A 66 -0.59 -22.28 7.10
N GLY A 67 -1.41 -22.88 6.25
CA GLY A 67 -1.28 -24.30 5.90
C GLY A 67 0.02 -24.59 5.14
N SER A 68 0.60 -25.76 5.37
CA SER A 68 1.75 -26.23 4.59
C SER A 68 1.38 -26.47 3.13
N GLY A 69 2.23 -25.98 2.23
CA GLY A 69 2.18 -26.30 0.79
C GLY A 69 1.20 -25.49 -0.05
N SER A 70 0.25 -24.72 0.53
CA SER A 70 -0.74 -23.93 -0.21
C SER A 70 -0.66 -22.46 0.13
N TYR A 71 -0.93 -21.58 -0.85
CA TYR A 71 -1.06 -20.16 -0.59
C TYR A 71 -2.34 -19.88 0.21
N THR A 72 -2.18 -19.18 1.31
CA THR A 72 -3.28 -18.74 2.18
C THR A 72 -3.29 -17.21 2.21
N LYS A 73 -4.47 -16.63 2.07
CA LYS A 73 -4.64 -15.17 2.20
C LYS A 73 -4.29 -14.72 3.61
N VAL A 74 -3.48 -13.71 3.73
CA VAL A 74 -3.10 -13.09 5.00
C VAL A 74 -4.21 -12.14 5.44
N GLN A 75 -4.81 -12.41 6.59
CA GLN A 75 -5.93 -11.63 7.14
C GLN A 75 -5.38 -10.58 8.10
N LEU A 76 -5.28 -9.34 7.62
CA LEU A 76 -4.84 -8.21 8.45
C LEU A 76 -6.08 -7.40 8.87
N GLN A 77 -6.44 -7.49 10.14
CA GLN A 77 -7.69 -6.96 10.67
C GLN A 77 -7.55 -5.58 11.31
N THR A 78 -6.32 -5.11 11.52
CA THR A 78 -6.07 -3.82 12.14
C THR A 78 -5.54 -2.84 11.10
N GLU A 79 -6.32 -1.82 10.80
CA GLU A 79 -5.84 -0.69 10.02
C GLU A 79 -4.95 0.19 10.88
N VAL A 80 -3.75 0.48 10.36
CA VAL A 80 -2.82 1.46 10.94
C VAL A 80 -3.11 2.83 10.34
N THR A 81 -3.37 2.87 9.04
CA THR A 81 -3.82 4.05 8.31
C THR A 81 -4.60 3.64 7.07
N ASP A 82 -5.72 4.25 6.82
CA ASP A 82 -6.53 4.14 5.60
C ASP A 82 -7.54 5.29 5.52
N ALA A 83 -7.02 6.50 5.29
CA ALA A 83 -7.86 7.72 5.27
C ALA A 83 -8.90 7.73 4.15
N ASP A 84 -8.71 6.92 3.12
CA ASP A 84 -9.57 6.85 1.93
C ASP A 84 -10.53 5.65 1.96
N SER A 85 -10.49 4.83 3.02
CA SER A 85 -11.32 3.61 3.18
C SER A 85 -11.17 2.64 2.00
N THR A 86 -9.93 2.39 1.59
CA THR A 86 -9.57 1.60 0.41
C THR A 86 -9.14 0.17 0.75
N TYR A 87 -8.92 -0.13 2.03
CA TYR A 87 -8.58 -1.45 2.52
C TYR A 87 -9.76 -2.09 3.26
N ASP A 88 -10.18 -3.28 2.84
CA ASP A 88 -11.19 -4.08 3.54
C ASP A 88 -10.49 -4.97 4.58
N ASN A 89 -10.58 -4.61 5.85
CA ASN A 89 -9.95 -5.28 6.97
C ASN A 89 -10.81 -6.38 7.62
N SER A 90 -11.98 -6.67 7.08
CA SER A 90 -12.97 -7.53 7.75
C SER A 90 -13.45 -8.71 6.93
N SER A 91 -13.65 -8.54 5.64
CA SER A 91 -14.29 -9.55 4.78
C SER A 91 -13.34 -10.09 3.72
N ASN A 92 -12.75 -9.20 2.92
CA ASN A 92 -11.93 -9.60 1.79
C ASN A 92 -10.44 -9.46 2.05
N TYR A 93 -10.01 -8.66 3.04
CA TYR A 93 -8.60 -8.40 3.38
C TYR A 93 -7.80 -7.99 2.14
N ARG A 94 -8.28 -6.96 1.44
CA ARG A 94 -7.73 -6.50 0.19
C ARG A 94 -7.73 -4.98 0.08
N PHE A 95 -6.82 -4.45 -0.69
CA PHE A 95 -6.75 -3.05 -1.07
C PHE A 95 -7.41 -2.86 -2.45
N THR A 96 -8.38 -1.95 -2.54
CA THR A 96 -9.04 -1.52 -3.79
C THR A 96 -8.90 -0.01 -3.88
N PRO A 97 -8.07 0.55 -4.77
CA PRO A 97 -7.68 1.95 -4.72
C PRO A 97 -8.80 2.95 -5.03
N GLY A 98 -9.80 2.57 -5.85
CA GLY A 98 -10.84 3.49 -6.32
C GLY A 98 -10.34 4.60 -7.26
N VAL A 99 -9.05 4.65 -7.54
CA VAL A 99 -8.40 5.61 -8.44
C VAL A 99 -7.33 4.89 -9.25
N ALA A 100 -7.40 4.99 -10.57
CA ALA A 100 -6.40 4.40 -11.45
C ALA A 100 -5.02 5.04 -11.27
N GLY A 101 -3.96 4.25 -11.38
CA GLY A 101 -2.58 4.73 -11.29
C GLY A 101 -1.56 3.67 -10.99
N LYS A 102 -0.31 4.12 -10.76
CA LYS A 102 0.77 3.26 -10.28
C LYS A 102 0.85 3.29 -8.77
N TYR A 103 1.00 2.11 -8.18
CA TYR A 103 1.02 1.92 -6.73
C TYR A 103 2.27 1.18 -6.29
N PHE A 104 2.94 1.67 -5.27
CA PHE A 104 3.91 0.88 -4.54
C PHE A 104 3.16 0.09 -3.48
N ILE A 105 3.22 -1.23 -3.60
CA ILE A 105 2.57 -2.17 -2.68
C ILE A 105 3.65 -3.00 -2.00
N TYR A 106 3.53 -3.18 -0.69
CA TYR A 106 4.45 -3.99 0.10
C TYR A 106 3.69 -4.90 1.07
N GLY A 107 4.24 -6.07 1.32
CA GLY A 107 3.80 -6.98 2.38
C GLY A 107 4.99 -7.62 3.08
N MET A 108 4.89 -7.76 4.38
CA MET A 108 5.80 -8.53 5.21
C MET A 108 5.01 -9.55 6.01
N VAL A 109 5.45 -10.79 5.99
CA VAL A 109 4.82 -11.87 6.74
C VAL A 109 5.86 -12.49 7.66
N SER A 110 5.50 -12.57 8.94
CA SER A 110 6.25 -13.31 9.95
C SER A 110 5.50 -14.61 10.27
N VAL A 111 6.18 -15.73 10.12
CA VAL A 111 5.62 -17.06 10.38
C VAL A 111 6.50 -17.78 11.36
N GLY A 112 5.90 -18.28 12.44
CA GLY A 112 6.54 -19.17 13.38
C GLY A 112 6.05 -20.60 13.20
N SER A 113 6.94 -21.55 13.40
CA SER A 113 6.55 -22.95 13.58
C SER A 113 5.93 -23.12 14.97
N GLY A 114 4.73 -23.69 15.05
CA GLY A 114 4.08 -24.01 16.32
C GLY A 114 4.95 -24.94 17.18
N THR A 115 4.64 -25.05 18.47
CA THR A 115 5.40 -25.81 19.46
C THR A 115 5.73 -27.22 18.99
N GLY A 116 7.03 -27.51 18.84
CA GLY A 116 7.56 -28.83 18.55
C GLY A 116 8.02 -29.08 17.12
N VAL A 117 8.11 -28.05 16.27
CA VAL A 117 8.48 -28.25 14.87
C VAL A 117 9.75 -27.48 14.50
N ASN A 118 10.87 -28.20 14.49
CA ASN A 118 12.18 -27.71 14.04
C ASN A 118 12.38 -27.84 12.51
N ASN A 119 11.30 -27.75 11.72
CA ASN A 119 11.36 -28.10 10.29
C ASN A 119 10.81 -26.99 9.37
N ALA A 120 10.86 -25.73 9.81
CA ALA A 120 10.56 -24.62 8.94
C ALA A 120 11.56 -24.56 7.77
N GLU A 121 11.11 -24.85 6.55
CA GLU A 121 11.98 -24.92 5.39
C GLU A 121 11.91 -23.68 4.51
N ARG A 122 10.71 -23.22 4.18
CA ARG A 122 10.52 -22.10 3.24
C ARG A 122 9.30 -21.28 3.59
N LEU A 123 9.44 -19.98 3.43
CA LEU A 123 8.33 -19.03 3.44
C LEU A 123 8.27 -18.36 2.06
N PHE A 124 7.09 -18.39 1.46
CA PHE A 124 6.77 -17.64 0.25
C PHE A 124 5.79 -16.54 0.62
N VAL A 125 6.07 -15.32 0.20
CA VAL A 125 5.17 -14.17 0.31
C VAL A 125 4.82 -13.71 -1.09
N ALA A 126 3.54 -13.46 -1.35
CA ALA A 126 3.08 -13.12 -2.69
C ALA A 126 2.02 -12.01 -2.66
N LEU A 127 2.11 -11.12 -3.62
CA LEU A 127 1.07 -10.16 -3.97
C LEU A 127 0.21 -10.77 -5.08
N TYR A 128 -1.10 -10.70 -4.90
CA TYR A 128 -2.10 -11.12 -5.88
C TYR A 128 -2.85 -9.89 -6.37
N LYS A 129 -2.98 -9.76 -7.68
CA LYS A 129 -3.85 -8.78 -8.35
C LYS A 129 -5.04 -9.52 -8.92
N ASN A 130 -6.26 -9.11 -8.56
CA ASN A 130 -7.53 -9.69 -9.05
C ASN A 130 -7.56 -11.23 -8.94
N GLY A 131 -7.14 -11.75 -7.78
CA GLY A 131 -7.10 -13.18 -7.51
C GLY A 131 -6.00 -13.96 -8.22
N SER A 132 -5.16 -13.31 -9.04
CA SER A 132 -4.03 -13.92 -9.74
C SER A 132 -2.70 -13.49 -9.13
N LYS A 133 -1.77 -14.43 -8.98
CA LYS A 133 -0.47 -14.12 -8.44
C LYS A 133 0.30 -13.18 -9.37
N TYR A 134 0.66 -12.02 -8.85
CA TYR A 134 1.39 -10.97 -9.56
C TYR A 134 2.89 -11.06 -9.31
N GLN A 135 3.29 -11.06 -8.04
CA GLN A 135 4.69 -11.09 -7.60
C GLN A 135 4.84 -12.04 -6.43
N GLN A 136 6.00 -12.68 -6.31
CA GLN A 136 6.33 -13.46 -5.12
C GLN A 136 7.81 -13.35 -4.77
N THR A 137 8.11 -13.55 -3.52
CA THR A 137 9.44 -13.81 -2.99
C THR A 137 9.46 -15.10 -2.21
N ALA A 138 10.64 -15.67 -2.02
CA ALA A 138 10.82 -16.88 -1.22
C ALA A 138 12.02 -16.73 -0.30
N HIS A 139 11.84 -17.10 0.95
CA HIS A 139 12.92 -17.32 1.91
C HIS A 139 13.12 -18.82 2.06
N ASP A 140 14.32 -19.31 1.74
CA ASP A 140 14.69 -20.74 1.82
C ASP A 140 15.65 -20.92 3.00
N GLY A 141 15.18 -21.59 4.04
CA GLY A 141 15.92 -21.87 5.26
C GLY A 141 16.41 -23.32 5.39
N ARG A 142 16.29 -24.15 4.36
CA ARG A 142 16.58 -25.59 4.42
C ARG A 142 17.96 -25.94 4.91
N ASN A 143 18.96 -25.09 4.71
CA ASN A 143 20.33 -25.29 5.17
C ASN A 143 20.59 -24.76 6.59
N ASN A 144 19.62 -24.03 7.17
CA ASN A 144 19.67 -23.47 8.53
C ASN A 144 18.51 -24.04 9.37
N ALA A 145 18.43 -25.32 9.50
CA ALA A 145 17.30 -26.14 9.96
C ALA A 145 16.71 -25.82 11.36
N TYR A 146 17.00 -24.69 11.99
CA TYR A 146 16.65 -24.43 13.38
C TYR A 146 16.15 -23.03 13.67
N GLY A 147 15.46 -22.39 12.73
CA GLY A 147 14.78 -21.12 12.97
C GLY A 147 13.33 -21.33 13.38
N ASP A 148 12.95 -20.87 14.55
CA ASP A 148 11.55 -20.93 14.99
C ASP A 148 10.66 -19.91 14.28
N THR A 149 11.24 -18.94 13.60
CA THR A 149 10.53 -17.84 12.95
C THR A 149 11.17 -17.46 11.61
N PHE A 150 10.33 -17.31 10.59
CA PHE A 150 10.71 -16.84 9.27
C PHE A 150 10.05 -15.52 8.97
N PHE A 151 10.83 -14.62 8.35
CA PHE A 151 10.34 -13.36 7.82
C PHE A 151 10.48 -13.37 6.31
N GLY A 152 9.42 -12.96 5.63
CA GLY A 152 9.45 -12.77 4.18
C GLY A 152 8.79 -11.45 3.81
N THR A 153 9.34 -10.78 2.80
CA THR A 153 8.77 -9.56 2.25
C THR A 153 8.53 -9.72 0.76
N CYS A 154 7.45 -9.11 0.27
CA CYS A 154 7.19 -8.98 -1.15
C CYS A 154 6.72 -7.57 -1.43
N ASN A 155 7.30 -6.94 -2.44
CA ASN A 155 6.90 -5.60 -2.85
C ASN A 155 6.92 -5.49 -4.37
N ALA A 156 6.10 -4.60 -4.91
CA ALA A 156 6.04 -4.32 -6.35
C ALA A 156 5.51 -2.92 -6.62
N ILE A 157 5.84 -2.40 -7.80
CA ILE A 157 5.07 -1.32 -8.42
C ILE A 157 4.04 -1.97 -9.33
N ILE A 158 2.77 -1.65 -9.13
CA ILE A 158 1.64 -2.27 -9.81
C ILE A 158 0.79 -1.18 -10.46
N ASP A 159 0.47 -1.36 -11.73
CA ASP A 159 -0.58 -0.57 -12.38
C ASP A 159 -1.95 -1.11 -11.95
N LEU A 160 -2.76 -0.27 -11.34
CA LEU A 160 -4.12 -0.60 -10.88
C LEU A 160 -5.13 0.32 -11.54
N ASP A 161 -6.23 -0.26 -11.97
CA ASP A 161 -7.45 0.48 -12.33
C ASP A 161 -8.27 0.78 -11.06
N ASP A 162 -9.34 1.55 -11.19
CA ASP A 162 -10.15 1.98 -10.05
C ASP A 162 -10.88 0.83 -9.34
N ASP A 163 -11.20 -0.25 -10.06
CA ASP A 163 -11.84 -1.46 -9.54
C ASP A 163 -10.87 -2.65 -9.31
N ASP A 164 -9.62 -2.52 -9.70
CA ASP A 164 -8.59 -3.52 -9.42
C ASP A 164 -8.34 -3.66 -7.90
N TYR A 165 -7.97 -4.86 -7.47
CA TYR A 165 -7.60 -5.07 -6.07
C TYR A 165 -6.32 -5.87 -5.90
N VAL A 166 -5.65 -5.63 -4.78
CA VAL A 166 -4.42 -6.34 -4.37
C VAL A 166 -4.61 -7.00 -3.02
N GLU A 167 -4.09 -8.21 -2.90
CA GLU A 167 -4.16 -9.05 -1.71
C GLU A 167 -2.78 -9.58 -1.36
N LEU A 168 -2.53 -9.77 -0.05
CA LEU A 168 -1.33 -10.43 0.45
C LEU A 168 -1.60 -11.90 0.71
N TYR A 169 -0.75 -12.77 0.19
CA TYR A 169 -0.77 -14.21 0.41
C TYR A 169 0.56 -14.71 0.94
N ALA A 170 0.50 -15.75 1.74
CA ALA A 170 1.68 -16.47 2.18
C ALA A 170 1.51 -17.98 2.00
N LYS A 171 2.63 -18.67 1.76
CA LYS A 171 2.72 -20.12 1.76
C LYS A 171 3.92 -20.52 2.56
N PHE A 172 3.71 -21.41 3.49
CA PHE A 172 4.77 -22.00 4.29
C PHE A 172 5.04 -23.45 3.89
N HIS A 173 6.27 -23.89 4.05
CA HIS A 173 6.67 -25.27 3.84
C HIS A 173 7.48 -25.77 5.03
N ASP A 174 7.02 -26.81 5.67
CA ASP A 174 7.50 -27.33 6.96
C ASP A 174 8.14 -28.72 6.87
N GLY A 175 8.64 -29.14 5.73
CA GLY A 175 9.37 -30.41 5.60
C GLY A 175 8.60 -31.67 6.01
N GLY A 176 7.27 -31.59 6.11
CA GLY A 176 6.41 -32.76 6.41
C GLY A 176 5.92 -32.85 7.86
N SER A 177 6.11 -31.80 8.66
CA SER A 177 5.51 -31.75 10.00
C SER A 177 4.15 -31.07 9.93
N SER A 178 3.12 -31.67 10.54
CA SER A 178 1.74 -31.21 10.53
C SER A 178 1.43 -30.14 11.60
N GLY A 179 2.38 -29.28 11.92
CA GLY A 179 2.17 -28.19 12.88
C GLY A 179 1.30 -27.05 12.29
N SER A 180 0.53 -26.42 13.13
CA SER A 180 -0.16 -25.15 12.75
C SER A 180 0.88 -24.04 12.72
N ASN A 181 1.18 -23.55 11.54
CA ASN A 181 2.07 -22.40 11.34
C ASN A 181 1.25 -21.12 11.45
N ASN A 182 1.70 -20.20 12.27
CA ASN A 182 0.99 -18.95 12.49
C ASN A 182 1.84 -17.76 12.01
N TYR A 183 1.20 -16.71 11.51
CA TYR A 183 1.86 -15.44 11.34
C TYR A 183 1.64 -14.56 12.58
N TYR A 184 2.66 -13.82 12.97
CA TYR A 184 2.63 -12.98 14.16
C TYR A 184 1.95 -11.64 13.88
N THR A 185 1.20 -11.14 14.85
CA THR A 185 0.40 -9.93 14.72
C THR A 185 1.22 -8.67 14.47
N ASP A 186 2.22 -8.44 15.29
CA ASP A 186 3.01 -7.20 15.32
C ASP A 186 4.13 -7.14 14.27
N SER A 187 4.42 -8.26 13.62
CA SER A 187 5.45 -8.35 12.57
C SER A 187 4.90 -8.63 11.18
N THR A 188 3.58 -8.80 11.03
CA THR A 188 2.92 -9.05 9.73
C THR A 188 2.19 -7.80 9.30
N THR A 189 2.61 -7.22 8.18
CA THR A 189 2.08 -5.95 7.68
C THR A 189 1.80 -6.01 6.19
N PHE A 190 0.84 -5.20 5.75
CA PHE A 190 0.50 -4.99 4.35
C PHE A 190 0.16 -3.53 4.14
N GLY A 191 0.70 -2.93 3.10
CA GLY A 191 0.45 -1.52 2.85
C GLY A 191 0.82 -1.11 1.44
N GLY A 192 0.47 0.12 1.12
CA GLY A 192 0.80 0.70 -0.17
C GLY A 192 0.31 2.13 -0.30
N PHE A 193 0.77 2.76 -1.35
CA PHE A 193 0.38 4.12 -1.68
C PHE A 193 0.53 4.37 -3.18
N ARG A 194 -0.24 5.33 -3.67
CA ARG A 194 -0.16 5.79 -5.06
C ARG A 194 1.16 6.53 -5.29
N ILE A 195 1.81 6.23 -6.41
CA ILE A 195 2.97 6.99 -6.89
C ILE A 195 2.45 8.11 -7.78
N THR A 196 2.72 9.36 -7.41
CA THR A 196 2.38 10.52 -8.22
C THR A 196 3.56 10.92 -9.11
N GLY A 197 3.28 11.40 -10.31
CA GLY A 197 4.32 11.87 -11.23
C GLY A 197 4.92 10.80 -12.15
N LEU A 198 4.29 9.63 -12.24
CA LEU A 198 4.63 8.60 -13.22
C LEU A 198 3.55 8.43 -14.28
#